data_eb7fd793651ccc28b7b204e61c641165
#
_entry.id   eb7fd793651ccc28b7b204e61c641165
#
_cell.length_a   1.000
_cell.length_b   1.000
_cell.length_c   1.000
_cell.angle_alpha   90.00
_cell.angle_beta   90.00
_cell.angle_gamma   90.00
#
_symmetry.space_group_name_H-M   'P 1'
#
loop_
_entity.id
_entity.type
_entity.pdbx_description
1 polymer ?
#
loop_
_entity_poly.entity_id
_entity_poly.type
_entity_poly.pdbx_seq_one_letter_code
_entity_poly.pdbx_strand_id
1 'polypeptide(L)'
;MNELYEAIEAKIKASGYPREISGEAVYNDICDQIEGKENGDYVVLSKFEEDVVFEYHITISDEAFNLGILTMRTPEGVFETDFDK
;
A
#
# COMPACT_ATOMS: atom_id res chain seq x y z
N MET A 1 1.93 4.96 -19.29
CA MET A 1 1.28 4.36 -18.13
C MET A 1 2.28 3.56 -17.32
N ASN A 2 2.22 3.59 -16.03
CA ASN A 2 3.22 2.96 -15.18
C ASN A 2 2.78 1.54 -14.79
N GLU A 3 3.58 0.54 -15.18
CA GLU A 3 3.28 -0.86 -14.86
C GLU A 3 3.20 -1.12 -13.36
N LEU A 4 3.99 -0.39 -12.57
CA LEU A 4 3.96 -0.52 -11.12
C LEU A 4 2.60 -0.11 -10.55
N TYR A 5 2.03 0.99 -11.04
CA TYR A 5 0.72 1.45 -10.60
C TYR A 5 -0.36 0.44 -10.95
N GLU A 6 -0.28 -0.11 -12.15
CA GLU A 6 -1.24 -1.13 -12.61
C GLU A 6 -1.12 -2.41 -11.78
N ALA A 7 0.09 -2.81 -11.42
CA ALA A 7 0.31 -3.99 -10.59
C ALA A 7 -0.26 -3.81 -9.19
N ILE A 8 -0.06 -2.64 -8.60
CA ILE A 8 -0.61 -2.34 -7.28
C ILE A 8 -2.14 -2.40 -7.32
N GLU A 9 -2.72 -1.74 -8.31
CA GLU A 9 -4.18 -1.70 -8.45
C GLU A 9 -4.75 -3.11 -8.66
N ALA A 10 -4.12 -3.91 -9.51
CA ALA A 10 -4.58 -5.26 -9.80
C ALA A 10 -4.54 -6.15 -8.55
N LYS A 11 -3.48 -6.04 -7.76
CA LYS A 11 -3.36 -6.83 -6.53
C LYS A 11 -4.39 -6.44 -5.49
N ILE A 12 -4.67 -5.15 -5.35
CA ILE A 12 -5.70 -4.68 -4.43
C ILE A 12 -7.07 -5.19 -4.86
N LYS A 13 -7.39 -5.11 -6.14
CA LYS A 13 -8.65 -5.63 -6.66
C LYS A 13 -8.77 -7.14 -6.45
N ALA A 14 -7.68 -7.87 -6.67
CA ALA A 14 -7.66 -9.31 -6.49
C ALA A 14 -7.88 -9.74 -5.04
N SER A 15 -7.59 -8.87 -4.08
CA SER A 15 -7.81 -9.15 -2.67
C SER A 15 -9.29 -9.11 -2.28
N GLY A 16 -10.15 -8.61 -3.16
CA GLY A 16 -11.57 -8.45 -2.88
C GLY A 16 -11.95 -7.06 -2.39
N TYR A 17 -11.02 -6.13 -2.39
CA TYR A 17 -11.28 -4.77 -1.95
C TYR A 17 -12.47 -4.18 -2.72
N PRO A 18 -13.52 -3.71 -2.02
CA PRO A 18 -14.80 -3.41 -2.66
C PRO A 18 -14.89 -2.03 -3.32
N ARG A 19 -13.90 -1.19 -3.13
CA ARG A 19 -13.93 0.19 -3.63
C ARG A 19 -12.95 0.36 -4.79
N GLU A 20 -13.17 1.41 -5.58
CA GLU A 20 -12.21 1.76 -6.60
C GLU A 20 -10.95 2.31 -5.97
N ILE A 21 -9.81 2.00 -6.55
CA ILE A 21 -8.53 2.41 -6.03
C ILE A 21 -7.61 2.73 -7.22
N SER A 22 -6.78 3.75 -7.05
CA SER A 22 -5.76 4.11 -8.02
C SER A 22 -4.41 3.62 -7.52
N GLY A 23 -3.71 2.82 -8.32
CA GLY A 23 -2.36 2.39 -7.98
C GLY A 23 -1.41 3.56 -7.81
N GLU A 24 -1.59 4.60 -8.61
CA GLU A 24 -0.79 5.83 -8.48
C GLU A 24 -1.02 6.51 -7.14
N ALA A 25 -2.29 6.60 -6.70
CA ALA A 25 -2.60 7.22 -5.42
C ALA A 25 -1.98 6.46 -4.25
N VAL A 26 -2.01 5.13 -4.31
CA VAL A 26 -1.39 4.28 -3.28
C VAL A 26 0.12 4.48 -3.29
N TYR A 27 0.74 4.47 -4.44
CA TYR A 27 2.18 4.65 -4.56
C TYR A 27 2.62 6.01 -4.00
N ASN A 28 1.89 7.07 -4.36
CA ASN A 28 2.21 8.41 -3.87
C ASN A 28 2.04 8.51 -2.35
N ASP A 29 1.01 7.87 -1.81
CA ASP A 29 0.80 7.85 -0.36
C ASP A 29 1.96 7.14 0.34
N ILE A 30 2.42 6.01 -0.19
CA ILE A 30 3.57 5.29 0.37
C ILE A 30 4.79 6.19 0.36
N CYS A 31 5.07 6.86 -0.75
CA CYS A 31 6.22 7.75 -0.84
C CYS A 31 6.16 8.87 0.20
N ASP A 32 4.99 9.45 0.41
CA ASP A 32 4.81 10.49 1.43
C ASP A 32 5.05 9.95 2.83
N GLN A 33 4.59 8.74 3.11
CA GLN A 33 4.69 8.15 4.44
C GLN A 33 6.12 7.76 4.80
N ILE A 34 6.92 7.39 3.82
CA ILE A 34 8.30 6.93 4.08
C ILE A 34 9.34 8.04 3.91
N GLU A 35 8.94 9.22 3.50
CA GLU A 35 9.86 10.33 3.31
C GLU A 35 10.66 10.61 4.59
N GLY A 36 11.98 10.66 4.48
CA GLY A 36 12.85 10.93 5.59
C GLY A 36 13.16 9.75 6.50
N LYS A 37 12.63 8.58 6.21
CA LYS A 37 12.91 7.38 7.01
C LYS A 37 14.21 6.73 6.57
N GLU A 38 14.93 6.17 7.55
CA GLU A 38 16.17 5.44 7.30
C GLU A 38 15.85 4.01 6.83
N ASN A 39 16.89 3.29 6.38
CA ASN A 39 16.75 1.89 6.01
C ASN A 39 16.21 1.06 7.17
N GLY A 40 15.36 0.10 6.89
CA GLY A 40 14.78 -0.77 7.90
C GLY A 40 13.38 -1.23 7.51
N ASP A 41 12.76 -1.99 8.40
CA ASP A 41 11.40 -2.48 8.22
C ASP A 41 10.43 -1.60 9.00
N TYR A 42 9.34 -1.23 8.35
CA TYR A 42 8.36 -0.34 8.95
C TYR A 42 6.94 -0.85 8.72
N VAL A 43 6.08 -0.56 9.69
CA VAL A 43 4.64 -0.72 9.52
C VAL A 43 4.05 0.68 9.61
N VAL A 44 3.45 1.14 8.53
CA VAL A 44 2.94 2.50 8.43
C VAL A 44 1.43 2.46 8.27
N LEU A 45 0.73 3.20 9.12
CA LEU A 45 -0.72 3.34 9.04
C LEU A 45 -1.05 4.64 8.32
N SER A 46 -1.92 4.55 7.32
CA SER A 46 -2.36 5.70 6.56
C SER A 46 -3.87 5.73 6.50
N LYS A 47 -4.47 6.85 6.88
CA LYS A 47 -5.91 7.04 6.74
C LYS A 47 -6.16 7.44 5.28
N PHE A 48 -6.38 6.44 4.46
CA PHE A 48 -6.50 6.63 3.02
C PHE A 48 -7.79 7.34 2.63
N GLU A 49 -8.88 6.96 3.29
CA GLU A 49 -10.16 7.63 3.16
C GLU A 49 -10.73 7.81 4.57
N GLU A 50 -11.83 8.52 4.70
CA GLU A 50 -12.40 8.86 6.00
C GLU A 50 -12.65 7.62 6.87
N ASP A 51 -13.06 6.53 6.25
CA ASP A 51 -13.40 5.28 6.96
C ASP A 51 -12.49 4.11 6.55
N VAL A 52 -11.38 4.39 5.87
CA VAL A 52 -10.46 3.36 5.39
C VAL A 52 -9.05 3.65 5.87
N VAL A 53 -8.43 2.65 6.51
CA VAL A 53 -7.04 2.74 6.96
C VAL A 53 -6.25 1.67 6.23
N PHE A 54 -5.17 2.09 5.59
CA PHE A 54 -4.22 1.19 4.94
C PHE A 54 -3.03 1.00 5.87
N GLU A 55 -2.62 -0.25 6.03
CA GLU A 55 -1.45 -0.60 6.82
C GLU A 55 -0.41 -1.15 5.84
N TYR A 56 0.68 -0.40 5.68
CA TYR A 56 1.75 -0.77 4.76
C TYR A 56 2.89 -1.42 5.53
N HIS A 57 3.27 -2.62 5.12
CA HIS A 57 4.48 -3.28 5.63
C HIS A 57 5.58 -3.04 4.60
N ILE A 58 6.50 -2.13 4.92
CA ILE A 58 7.48 -1.61 3.98
C ILE A 58 8.89 -1.87 4.48
N THR A 59 9.77 -2.28 3.58
CA THR A 59 11.20 -2.38 3.83
C THR A 59 11.89 -1.30 3.01
N ILE A 60 12.70 -0.46 3.66
CA ILE A 60 13.48 0.57 3.00
C ILE A 60 14.93 0.13 2.95
N SER A 61 15.53 0.19 1.77
CA SER A 61 16.92 -0.22 1.56
C SER A 61 17.51 0.59 0.42
N ASP A 62 18.66 1.24 0.69
CA ASP A 62 19.43 1.97 -0.33
C ASP A 62 18.60 2.96 -1.15
N GLU A 63 17.80 3.79 -0.46
CA GLU A 63 16.96 4.82 -1.05
C GLU A 63 15.80 4.28 -1.90
N ALA A 64 15.53 2.97 -1.80
CA ALA A 64 14.40 2.35 -2.44
C ALA A 64 13.50 1.73 -1.38
N PHE A 65 12.30 1.35 -1.76
CA PHE A 65 11.43 0.64 -0.84
C PHE A 65 10.79 -0.56 -1.50
N ASN A 66 10.42 -1.52 -0.68
CA ASN A 66 9.68 -2.69 -1.11
C ASN A 66 8.43 -2.82 -0.26
N LEU A 67 7.27 -2.88 -0.91
CA LEU A 67 6.01 -3.11 -0.22
C LEU A 67 5.76 -4.61 -0.18
N GLY A 68 5.79 -5.21 1.01
CA GLY A 68 5.54 -6.64 1.17
C GLY A 68 4.06 -6.94 1.28
N ILE A 69 3.43 -6.44 2.35
CA ILE A 69 2.02 -6.71 2.61
C ILE A 69 1.27 -5.39 2.75
N LEU A 70 0.07 -5.36 2.18
CA LEU A 70 -0.85 -4.23 2.36
C LEU A 70 -2.13 -4.77 2.98
N THR A 71 -2.48 -4.23 4.14
CA THR A 71 -3.75 -4.55 4.81
C THR A 71 -4.66 -3.34 4.70
N MET A 72 -5.87 -3.58 4.22
CA MET A 72 -6.86 -2.52 4.02
C MET A 72 -8.03 -2.75 4.96
N ARG A 73 -8.19 -1.85 5.94
CA ARG A 73 -9.26 -1.94 6.94
C ARG A 73 -10.39 -1.00 6.57
N THR A 74 -11.55 -1.58 6.31
CA THR A 74 -12.73 -0.83 5.87
C THR A 74 -13.96 -1.25 6.69
N PRO A 75 -15.06 -0.46 6.63
CA PRO A 75 -16.31 -0.88 7.24
C PRO A 75 -16.89 -2.17 6.64
N GLU A 76 -16.54 -2.49 5.40
CA GLU A 76 -16.97 -3.72 4.72
C GLU A 76 -16.17 -4.93 5.17
N GLY A 77 -15.01 -4.72 5.80
CA GLY A 77 -14.16 -5.81 6.26
C GLY A 77 -12.68 -5.47 6.12
N VAL A 78 -11.84 -6.46 6.39
CA VAL A 78 -10.40 -6.32 6.28
C VAL A 78 -9.91 -7.14 5.10
N PHE A 79 -9.14 -6.51 4.23
CA PHE A 79 -8.59 -7.14 3.03
C PHE A 79 -7.07 -7.07 3.08
N GLU A 80 -6.40 -8.08 2.57
CA GLU A 80 -4.95 -8.15 2.63
C GLU A 80 -4.41 -8.67 1.31
N THR A 81 -3.32 -8.10 0.84
CA THR A 81 -2.64 -8.59 -0.35
C THR A 81 -1.13 -8.60 -0.10
N ASP A 82 -0.48 -9.64 -0.64
CA ASP A 82 0.96 -9.85 -0.49
C ASP A 82 1.63 -9.56 -1.83
N PHE A 83 2.48 -8.54 -1.85
CA PHE A 83 3.18 -8.12 -3.07
C PHE A 83 4.44 -8.93 -3.36
N ASP A 84 4.85 -9.78 -2.43
CA ASP A 84 6.02 -10.65 -2.63
C ASP A 84 5.68 -11.96 -3.34
N LYS A 85 4.41 -12.18 -3.62
CA LYS A 85 3.93 -13.40 -4.30
C LYS A 85 3.44 -13.14 -5.69
#